data_05a1bbed531d8ae2400c94427bd7bc9d
#
_entry.id   05a1bbed531d8ae2400c94427bd7bc9d
#
_cell.length_a   1.000
_cell.length_b   1.000
_cell.length_c   1.000
_cell.angle_alpha   90.00
_cell.angle_beta   90.00
_cell.angle_gamma   90.00
#
_symmetry.space_group_name_H-M   'P 1'
#
loop_
_entity.id
_entity.type
_entity.pdbx_description
1 polymer ?
#
loop_
_entity_poly.entity_id
_entity_poly.type
_entity_poly.pdbx_seq_one_letter_code
_entity_poly.pdbx_strand_id
1 'polypeptide(L)'
;MSIVGRWPTVIGYWGTRVQTSQEVAQTMRAFLDDLEAIDPDWALPWVNTKQRSRGTADLSVDGLVRIFEHSRSGEMGYSDTPGPGYSISLSPEDGTARAIIAWVGGVETSAPNSVQVALPTEKDVPSELRRLLDPGIGDAIMKVIVEHWEPDRARWSIGDYRKLQNRSKGEVEVGWETYFHSGITLDRSMLPQSAVVEELPTGTLIRLGDKPMEVAAADIVAVRAAFGYPV
;
A
#
# COMPACT_ATOMS: atom_id res chain seq x y z
N MET A 1 -8.87 18.07 -2.30
CA MET A 1 -8.32 17.52 -3.55
C MET A 1 -7.40 16.38 -3.12
N SER A 2 -7.74 15.12 -3.38
CA SER A 2 -6.96 13.98 -2.87
C SER A 2 -5.60 13.94 -3.55
N ILE A 3 -4.53 14.10 -2.77
CA ILE A 3 -3.12 14.06 -3.20
C ILE A 3 -2.74 12.67 -3.72
N VAL A 4 -3.50 11.65 -3.34
CA VAL A 4 -3.26 10.23 -3.56
C VAL A 4 -3.22 9.79 -5.04
N GLY A 5 -3.67 10.63 -5.99
CA GLY A 5 -3.79 10.24 -7.40
C GLY A 5 -2.59 10.53 -8.31
N ARG A 6 -1.51 11.14 -7.80
CA ARG A 6 -0.39 11.58 -8.66
C ARG A 6 0.96 10.96 -8.31
N TRP A 7 1.12 10.33 -7.16
CA TRP A 7 2.38 9.77 -6.71
C TRP A 7 2.47 8.27 -7.01
N PRO A 8 3.69 7.77 -7.30
CA PRO A 8 3.93 6.34 -7.30
C PRO A 8 3.53 5.76 -5.94
N THR A 9 2.76 4.67 -5.96
CA THR A 9 2.15 4.15 -4.74
C THR A 9 2.26 2.65 -4.72
N VAL A 10 2.76 2.11 -3.60
CA VAL A 10 2.64 0.70 -3.26
C VAL A 10 1.47 0.56 -2.30
N ILE A 11 0.51 -0.29 -2.62
CA ILE A 11 -0.72 -0.43 -1.83
C ILE A 11 -1.18 -1.89 -1.78
N GLY A 12 -1.44 -2.39 -0.58
CA GLY A 12 -2.09 -3.67 -0.31
C GLY A 12 -3.54 -3.49 0.10
N TYR A 13 -4.39 -4.44 -0.31
CA TYR A 13 -5.81 -4.49 0.03
C TYR A 13 -6.18 -5.89 0.49
N TRP A 14 -7.04 -5.98 1.50
CA TRP A 14 -7.64 -7.25 1.96
C TRP A 14 -9.07 -7.05 2.44
N GLY A 15 -9.78 -8.16 2.60
CA GLY A 15 -11.13 -8.19 3.10
C GLY A 15 -11.25 -7.89 4.60
N THR A 16 -12.39 -8.28 5.16
CA THR A 16 -12.67 -8.08 6.58
C THR A 16 -11.70 -8.86 7.45
N ARG A 17 -11.12 -8.18 8.45
CA ARG A 17 -10.21 -8.79 9.44
C ARG A 17 -10.43 -8.11 10.79
N VAL A 18 -10.95 -8.86 11.75
CA VAL A 18 -11.11 -8.35 13.12
C VAL A 18 -9.74 -8.35 13.79
N GLN A 19 -9.30 -7.17 14.22
CA GLN A 19 -8.06 -6.98 14.95
C GLN A 19 -8.27 -5.99 16.08
N THR A 20 -7.55 -6.15 17.17
CA THR A 20 -7.46 -5.18 18.26
C THR A 20 -6.52 -4.04 17.91
N SER A 21 -6.63 -2.91 18.57
CA SER A 21 -5.67 -1.79 18.45
C SER A 21 -4.25 -2.22 18.76
N GLN A 22 -4.09 -3.16 19.71
CA GLN A 22 -2.79 -3.70 20.11
C GLN A 22 -2.16 -4.54 18.98
N GLU A 23 -2.91 -5.46 18.36
CA GLU A 23 -2.42 -6.28 17.25
C GLU A 23 -2.03 -5.42 16.05
N VAL A 24 -2.89 -4.45 15.70
CA VAL A 24 -2.61 -3.52 14.60
C VAL A 24 -1.37 -2.66 14.89
N ALA A 25 -1.20 -2.18 16.14
CA ALA A 25 -0.05 -1.39 16.53
C ALA A 25 1.26 -2.18 16.47
N GLN A 26 1.24 -3.44 16.88
CA GLN A 26 2.40 -4.34 16.79
C GLN A 26 2.78 -4.60 15.32
N THR A 27 1.81 -4.92 14.47
CA THR A 27 2.03 -5.10 13.02
C THR A 27 2.57 -3.83 12.39
N MET A 28 1.98 -2.67 12.70
CA MET A 28 2.42 -1.38 12.17
C MET A 28 3.85 -1.05 12.61
N ARG A 29 4.22 -1.32 13.87
CA ARG A 29 5.59 -1.06 14.34
C ARG A 29 6.60 -1.92 13.59
N ALA A 30 6.36 -3.24 13.50
CA ALA A 30 7.21 -4.14 12.75
C ALA A 30 7.34 -3.74 11.27
N PHE A 31 6.22 -3.36 10.64
CA PHE A 31 6.21 -2.83 9.28
C PHE A 31 7.08 -1.56 9.12
N LEU A 32 7.01 -0.63 10.08
CA LEU A 32 7.84 0.58 10.07
C LEU A 32 9.33 0.25 10.29
N ASP A 33 9.66 -0.70 11.17
CA ASP A 33 11.03 -1.15 11.40
C ASP A 33 11.65 -1.69 10.10
N ASP A 34 10.90 -2.48 9.33
CA ASP A 34 11.39 -3.03 8.07
C ASP A 34 11.47 -1.98 6.95
N LEU A 35 10.58 -0.98 6.93
CA LEU A 35 10.74 0.17 6.04
C LEU A 35 12.04 0.93 6.34
N GLU A 36 12.35 1.16 7.62
CA GLU A 36 13.59 1.79 8.07
C GLU A 36 14.83 0.97 7.66
N ALA A 37 14.72 -0.37 7.67
CA ALA A 37 15.78 -1.27 7.22
C ALA A 37 15.99 -1.24 5.69
N ILE A 38 14.94 -0.99 4.90
CA ILE A 38 15.05 -0.83 3.44
C ILE A 38 15.81 0.45 3.11
N ASP A 39 15.45 1.57 3.74
CA ASP A 39 16.12 2.85 3.52
C ASP A 39 16.00 3.74 4.77
N PRO A 40 17.12 4.28 5.30
CA PRO A 40 17.12 5.09 6.52
C PRO A 40 16.27 6.37 6.43
N ASP A 41 15.89 6.80 5.24
CA ASP A 41 14.96 7.93 5.09
C ASP A 41 13.53 7.60 5.54
N TRP A 42 13.22 6.35 5.86
CA TRP A 42 11.97 5.99 6.53
C TRP A 42 12.03 6.17 8.06
N ALA A 43 13.23 6.33 8.66
CA ALA A 43 13.43 6.60 10.09
C ALA A 43 13.17 8.06 10.51
N LEU A 44 12.49 8.84 9.69
CA LEU A 44 12.23 10.27 9.95
C LEU A 44 11.18 10.50 11.05
N PRO A 45 11.18 11.70 11.66
CA PRO A 45 10.05 12.15 12.46
C PRO A 45 8.79 12.23 11.60
N TRP A 46 7.77 11.48 11.99
CA TRP A 46 6.48 11.45 11.32
C TRP A 46 5.44 12.29 12.06
N VAL A 47 4.56 12.91 11.33
CA VAL A 47 3.40 13.62 11.85
C VAL A 47 2.14 12.85 11.46
N ASN A 48 1.26 12.59 12.42
CA ASN A 48 -0.07 12.06 12.10
C ASN A 48 -0.98 13.19 11.61
N THR A 49 -1.23 13.22 10.31
CA THR A 49 -1.99 14.30 9.66
C THR A 49 -3.48 14.33 10.03
N LYS A 50 -4.00 13.27 10.63
CA LYS A 50 -5.38 13.19 11.14
C LYS A 50 -5.53 13.79 12.54
N GLN A 51 -4.46 13.95 13.28
CA GLN A 51 -4.50 14.59 14.60
C GLN A 51 -4.36 16.11 14.46
N ARG A 52 -5.17 16.86 15.22
CA ARG A 52 -5.13 18.32 15.24
C ARG A 52 -3.86 18.89 15.89
N SER A 53 -3.16 18.11 16.71
CA SER A 53 -1.88 18.48 17.31
C SER A 53 -0.76 18.25 16.29
N ARG A 54 -0.09 19.35 15.90
CA ARG A 54 1.06 19.33 14.96
C ARG A 54 2.36 18.93 15.69
N GLY A 55 2.42 17.77 16.29
CA GLY A 55 3.63 17.24 16.91
C GLY A 55 4.08 15.95 16.24
N THR A 56 5.35 15.61 16.44
CA THR A 56 5.89 14.30 16.03
C THR A 56 5.05 13.18 16.63
N ALA A 57 4.65 12.23 15.80
CA ALA A 57 3.86 11.08 16.23
C ALA A 57 4.74 10.15 17.09
N ASP A 58 4.21 9.70 18.22
CA ASP A 58 4.81 8.61 18.98
C ASP A 58 4.49 7.28 18.27
N LEU A 59 5.49 6.73 17.58
CA LEU A 59 5.37 5.48 16.81
C LEU A 59 5.82 4.24 17.62
N SER A 60 6.02 4.36 18.93
CA SER A 60 6.09 3.18 19.79
C SER A 60 4.77 2.39 19.73
N VAL A 61 4.79 1.11 20.11
CA VAL A 61 3.56 0.31 20.12
C VAL A 61 2.47 0.99 20.94
N ASP A 62 2.79 1.50 22.14
CA ASP A 62 1.83 2.20 23.01
C ASP A 62 1.33 3.51 22.38
N GLY A 63 2.19 4.23 21.67
CA GLY A 63 1.84 5.43 20.92
C GLY A 63 0.88 5.12 19.79
N LEU A 64 1.17 4.09 19.01
CA LEU A 64 0.32 3.61 17.93
C LEU A 64 -1.04 3.12 18.43
N VAL A 65 -1.10 2.41 19.56
CA VAL A 65 -2.38 2.03 20.20
C VAL A 65 -3.22 3.27 20.47
N ARG A 66 -2.65 4.30 21.11
CA ARG A 66 -3.38 5.55 21.38
C ARG A 66 -3.87 6.24 20.10
N ILE A 67 -3.05 6.25 19.04
CA ILE A 67 -3.42 6.81 17.74
C ILE A 67 -4.60 6.04 17.14
N PHE A 68 -4.55 4.72 17.13
CA PHE A 68 -5.61 3.88 16.56
C PHE A 68 -6.92 3.98 17.34
N GLU A 69 -6.88 3.94 18.66
CA GLU A 69 -8.07 4.11 19.49
C GLU A 69 -8.71 5.49 19.31
N HIS A 70 -7.88 6.54 19.22
CA HIS A 70 -8.38 7.89 18.93
C HIS A 70 -9.03 7.98 17.54
N SER A 71 -8.45 7.33 16.53
CA SER A 71 -9.01 7.33 15.18
C SER A 71 -10.38 6.66 15.10
N ARG A 72 -10.62 5.63 15.93
CA ARG A 72 -11.89 4.94 16.03
C ARG A 72 -12.98 5.79 16.69
N SER A 73 -12.62 6.56 17.71
CA SER A 73 -13.57 7.37 18.49
C SER A 73 -13.96 8.69 17.81
N GLY A 74 -13.14 9.19 16.88
CA GLY A 74 -13.27 10.54 16.33
C GLY A 74 -14.14 10.67 15.08
N GLU A 75 -14.37 9.61 14.33
CA GLU A 75 -14.95 9.76 12.99
C GLU A 75 -16.46 9.53 12.89
N MET A 76 -17.17 8.96 13.86
CA MET A 76 -18.64 8.82 13.74
C MET A 76 -19.41 8.38 15.01
N GLY A 77 -18.90 8.54 16.22
CA GLY A 77 -19.67 8.20 17.45
C GLY A 77 -20.03 6.70 17.55
N TYR A 78 -19.22 5.83 16.98
CA TYR A 78 -19.43 4.39 17.03
C TYR A 78 -19.19 3.84 18.44
N SER A 79 -20.22 3.30 19.00
CA SER A 79 -20.21 2.47 20.20
C SER A 79 -19.65 1.08 19.88
N ASP A 80 -19.33 0.32 20.90
CA ASP A 80 -18.75 -1.03 21.04
C ASP A 80 -19.00 -2.11 19.98
N THR A 81 -19.60 -1.81 18.85
CA THR A 81 -19.77 -2.73 17.72
C THR A 81 -18.50 -2.80 16.89
N PRO A 82 -18.14 -3.97 16.31
CA PRO A 82 -17.08 -4.07 15.33
C PRO A 82 -17.33 -3.08 14.19
N GLY A 83 -16.55 -1.99 14.16
CA GLY A 83 -16.80 -0.83 13.31
C GLY A 83 -15.82 -0.78 12.13
N PRO A 84 -15.67 0.40 11.49
CA PRO A 84 -14.89 0.60 10.28
C PRO A 84 -13.38 0.32 10.42
N GLY A 85 -12.92 -0.12 11.60
CA GLY A 85 -11.51 -0.39 11.89
C GLY A 85 -10.77 0.84 12.39
N TYR A 86 -9.46 0.81 12.25
CA TYR A 86 -8.54 1.85 12.67
C TYR A 86 -7.92 2.54 11.47
N SER A 87 -7.52 3.80 11.63
CA SER A 87 -6.86 4.52 10.56
C SER A 87 -5.70 5.37 11.05
N ILE A 88 -4.65 5.45 10.24
CA ILE A 88 -3.52 6.34 10.45
C ILE A 88 -3.11 6.99 9.13
N SER A 89 -2.62 8.22 9.19
CA SER A 89 -2.05 8.89 8.03
C SER A 89 -0.79 9.63 8.48
N LEU A 90 0.36 9.10 8.11
CA LEU A 90 1.66 9.62 8.46
C LEU A 90 2.25 10.38 7.27
N SER A 91 2.79 11.57 7.53
CA SER A 91 3.63 12.32 6.60
C SER A 91 4.91 12.74 7.31
N PRO A 92 6.06 12.84 6.62
CA PRO A 92 7.28 13.34 7.23
C PRO A 92 7.09 14.77 7.74
N GLU A 93 7.73 15.09 8.88
CA GLU A 93 7.69 16.44 9.46
C GLU A 93 8.37 17.48 8.55
N ASP A 94 9.35 17.05 7.77
CA ASP A 94 10.08 17.90 6.80
C ASP A 94 9.25 18.30 5.57
N GLY A 95 8.01 17.78 5.45
CA GLY A 95 7.10 18.07 4.34
C GLY A 95 7.48 17.42 3.02
N THR A 96 8.44 16.50 3.00
CA THR A 96 8.78 15.75 1.77
C THR A 96 7.60 14.89 1.31
N ALA A 97 7.51 14.67 0.00
CA ALA A 97 6.39 14.03 -0.66
C ALA A 97 6.35 12.50 -0.45
N ARG A 98 6.19 12.07 0.80
CA ARG A 98 6.02 10.66 1.21
C ARG A 98 4.83 10.54 2.14
N ALA A 99 4.18 9.40 2.16
CA ALA A 99 3.12 9.15 3.13
C ALA A 99 2.94 7.66 3.39
N ILE A 100 2.52 7.32 4.61
CA ILE A 100 2.03 6.00 4.96
C ILE A 100 0.57 6.18 5.42
N ILE A 101 -0.35 5.49 4.76
CA ILE A 101 -1.78 5.55 5.07
C ILE A 101 -2.27 4.13 5.31
N ALA A 102 -2.94 3.89 6.42
CA ALA A 102 -3.53 2.59 6.70
C ALA A 102 -4.99 2.72 7.17
N TRP A 103 -5.80 1.78 6.71
CA TRP A 103 -7.15 1.46 7.17
C TRP A 103 -7.18 -0.03 7.47
N VAL A 104 -7.26 -0.40 8.73
CA VAL A 104 -6.97 -1.77 9.17
C VAL A 104 -7.91 -2.20 10.30
N GLY A 105 -8.08 -3.52 10.46
CA GLY A 105 -8.94 -4.08 11.52
C GLY A 105 -10.44 -3.88 11.29
N GLY A 106 -10.83 -3.43 10.11
CA GLY A 106 -12.23 -3.19 9.75
C GLY A 106 -12.98 -4.47 9.35
N VAL A 107 -14.26 -4.50 9.69
CA VAL A 107 -15.18 -5.59 9.31
C VAL A 107 -16.20 -5.16 8.26
N GLU A 108 -16.17 -3.91 7.82
CA GLU A 108 -17.09 -3.39 6.82
C GLU A 108 -16.64 -3.76 5.41
N THR A 109 -17.61 -4.20 4.61
CA THR A 109 -17.40 -4.55 3.19
C THR A 109 -17.37 -3.33 2.27
N SER A 110 -17.79 -2.17 2.77
CA SER A 110 -17.86 -0.91 1.98
C SER A 110 -16.49 -0.30 1.72
N ALA A 111 -15.55 -0.45 2.68
CA ALA A 111 -14.17 0.01 2.57
C ALA A 111 -13.22 -1.16 2.90
N PRO A 112 -12.44 -1.65 1.94
CA PRO A 112 -11.47 -2.71 2.22
C PRO A 112 -10.38 -2.21 3.17
N ASN A 113 -9.89 -3.10 4.01
CA ASN A 113 -8.64 -2.84 4.72
C ASN A 113 -7.52 -2.58 3.71
N SER A 114 -6.62 -1.68 4.03
CA SER A 114 -5.52 -1.33 3.14
C SER A 114 -4.35 -0.71 3.90
N VAL A 115 -3.17 -0.90 3.37
CA VAL A 115 -1.97 -0.12 3.69
C VAL A 115 -1.39 0.45 2.42
N GLN A 116 -0.98 1.68 2.45
CA GLN A 116 -0.45 2.41 1.32
C GLN A 116 0.84 3.12 1.71
N VAL A 117 1.88 2.96 0.89
CA VAL A 117 3.11 3.74 0.93
C VAL A 117 3.16 4.59 -0.34
N ALA A 118 3.09 5.89 -0.18
CA ALA A 118 3.27 6.85 -1.26
C ALA A 118 4.77 7.20 -1.37
N LEU A 119 5.31 7.06 -2.56
CA LEU A 119 6.68 7.42 -2.92
C LEU A 119 6.71 8.82 -3.55
N PRO A 120 7.83 9.55 -3.47
CA PRO A 120 7.94 10.85 -4.13
C PRO A 120 7.82 10.71 -5.64
N THR A 121 7.48 11.79 -6.32
CA THR A 121 7.55 11.84 -7.79
C THR A 121 8.93 12.33 -8.22
N GLU A 122 9.34 11.96 -9.42
CA GLU A 122 10.62 12.42 -9.99
C GLU A 122 10.75 13.95 -10.03
N LYS A 123 9.61 14.66 -10.14
CA LYS A 123 9.55 16.12 -10.19
C LYS A 123 9.67 16.79 -8.83
N ASP A 124 9.20 16.11 -7.80
CA ASP A 124 9.04 16.67 -6.45
C ASP A 124 10.06 16.11 -5.46
N VAL A 125 10.97 15.22 -5.93
CA VAL A 125 11.96 14.59 -5.08
C VAL A 125 13.24 15.44 -5.01
N PRO A 126 13.69 15.81 -3.80
CA PRO A 126 15.02 16.37 -3.60
C PRO A 126 16.12 15.41 -4.10
N SER A 127 17.24 15.93 -4.54
CA SER A 127 18.33 15.12 -5.12
C SER A 127 18.81 13.98 -4.21
N GLU A 128 18.87 14.26 -2.92
CA GLU A 128 19.26 13.32 -1.85
C GLU A 128 18.28 12.16 -1.67
N LEU A 129 17.00 12.34 -2.03
CA LEU A 129 15.96 11.32 -1.92
C LEU A 129 15.69 10.57 -3.23
N ARG A 130 16.44 10.86 -4.30
CA ARG A 130 16.22 10.20 -5.60
C ARG A 130 16.36 8.69 -5.58
N ARG A 131 17.13 8.14 -4.64
CA ARG A 131 17.24 6.69 -4.44
C ARG A 131 15.89 6.03 -4.10
N LEU A 132 14.94 6.75 -3.48
CA LEU A 132 13.59 6.24 -3.22
C LEU A 132 12.77 5.97 -4.51
N LEU A 133 13.27 6.43 -5.66
CA LEU A 133 12.71 6.11 -6.98
C LEU A 133 13.33 4.85 -7.59
N ASP A 134 14.31 4.24 -6.90
CA ASP A 134 14.91 2.98 -7.35
C ASP A 134 13.85 1.87 -7.36
N PRO A 135 13.70 1.13 -8.47
CA PRO A 135 12.78 0.01 -8.53
C PRO A 135 12.95 -1.02 -7.42
N GLY A 136 14.19 -1.27 -6.97
CA GLY A 136 14.47 -2.19 -5.87
C GLY A 136 13.89 -1.76 -4.53
N ILE A 137 13.82 -0.44 -4.26
CA ILE A 137 13.16 0.09 -3.05
C ILE A 137 11.66 -0.21 -3.07
N GLY A 138 11.01 0.02 -4.20
CA GLY A 138 9.58 -0.27 -4.32
C GLY A 138 9.25 -1.76 -4.25
N ASP A 139 10.06 -2.62 -4.87
CA ASP A 139 9.96 -4.08 -4.76
C ASP A 139 10.11 -4.53 -3.30
N ALA A 140 11.09 -3.99 -2.58
CA ALA A 140 11.28 -4.28 -1.15
C ALA A 140 10.06 -3.83 -0.32
N ILE A 141 9.53 -2.63 -0.55
CA ILE A 141 8.31 -2.13 0.12
C ILE A 141 7.12 -3.05 -0.19
N MET A 142 6.96 -3.52 -1.43
CA MET A 142 5.91 -4.45 -1.82
C MET A 142 6.01 -5.75 -1.00
N LYS A 143 7.20 -6.31 -0.88
CA LYS A 143 7.44 -7.55 -0.12
C LYS A 143 7.16 -7.38 1.37
N VAL A 144 7.57 -6.26 1.96
CA VAL A 144 7.28 -5.92 3.37
C VAL A 144 5.77 -5.72 3.60
N ILE A 145 5.04 -5.11 2.65
CA ILE A 145 3.56 -5.05 2.72
C ILE A 145 2.96 -6.46 2.69
N VAL A 146 3.44 -7.33 1.81
CA VAL A 146 2.93 -8.72 1.72
C VAL A 146 3.23 -9.48 3.00
N GLU A 147 4.41 -9.35 3.58
CA GLU A 147 4.83 -10.05 4.78
C GLU A 147 4.02 -9.67 6.02
N HIS A 148 3.87 -8.38 6.29
CA HIS A 148 3.22 -7.92 7.53
C HIS A 148 1.70 -7.88 7.45
N TRP A 149 1.15 -7.58 6.26
CA TRP A 149 -0.29 -7.34 6.12
C TRP A 149 -1.04 -8.46 5.42
N GLU A 150 -0.34 -9.41 4.79
CA GLU A 150 -0.93 -10.55 4.07
C GLU A 150 -2.14 -10.12 3.23
N PRO A 151 -1.97 -9.20 2.28
CA PRO A 151 -3.08 -8.68 1.51
C PRO A 151 -3.64 -9.74 0.55
N ASP A 152 -4.94 -9.65 0.23
CA ASP A 152 -5.51 -10.45 -0.86
C ASP A 152 -4.88 -10.08 -2.20
N ARG A 153 -4.53 -8.79 -2.34
CA ARG A 153 -3.90 -8.21 -3.52
C ARG A 153 -3.12 -6.95 -3.15
N ALA A 154 -2.01 -6.74 -3.86
CA ALA A 154 -1.26 -5.51 -3.75
C ALA A 154 -0.74 -5.08 -5.13
N ARG A 155 -0.39 -3.82 -5.26
CA ARG A 155 0.19 -3.28 -6.48
C ARG A 155 1.16 -2.15 -6.18
N TRP A 156 2.14 -2.01 -7.05
CA TRP A 156 2.87 -0.76 -7.20
C TRP A 156 2.52 -0.13 -8.54
N SER A 157 1.93 1.04 -8.52
CA SER A 157 1.48 1.72 -9.72
C SER A 157 1.66 3.24 -9.65
N ILE A 158 1.65 3.84 -10.83
CA ILE A 158 1.47 5.27 -11.01
C ILE A 158 0.02 5.54 -11.46
N GLY A 159 -0.49 6.75 -11.17
CA GLY A 159 -1.91 7.08 -11.36
C GLY A 159 -2.47 6.88 -12.78
N ASP A 160 -1.62 6.88 -13.81
CA ASP A 160 -2.06 6.72 -15.21
C ASP A 160 -2.42 5.28 -15.56
N TYR A 161 -1.80 4.27 -14.94
CA TYR A 161 -2.14 2.86 -15.18
C TYR A 161 -3.57 2.52 -14.78
N ARG A 162 -4.09 3.17 -13.76
CA ARG A 162 -5.48 2.99 -13.32
C ARG A 162 -6.49 3.39 -14.39
N LYS A 163 -6.18 4.42 -15.18
CA LYS A 163 -7.07 4.90 -16.26
C LYS A 163 -7.18 3.93 -17.44
N LEU A 164 -6.19 3.07 -17.61
CA LEU A 164 -6.16 2.04 -18.65
C LEU A 164 -7.02 0.83 -18.30
N GLN A 165 -7.52 0.75 -17.08
CA GLN A 165 -8.21 -0.42 -16.54
C GLN A 165 -9.67 -0.08 -16.24
N ASN A 166 -10.59 -0.60 -17.04
CA ASN A 166 -12.03 -0.53 -16.75
C ASN A 166 -12.39 -1.53 -15.65
N ARG A 167 -11.98 -1.23 -14.40
CA ARG A 167 -11.98 -2.16 -13.29
C ARG A 167 -13.29 -2.16 -12.52
N SER A 168 -13.86 -3.34 -12.30
CA SER A 168 -14.94 -3.57 -11.36
C SER A 168 -14.45 -3.69 -9.90
N LYS A 169 -15.35 -3.51 -8.94
CA LYS A 169 -15.02 -3.69 -7.52
C LYS A 169 -14.62 -5.15 -7.27
N GLY A 170 -13.47 -5.34 -6.60
CA GLY A 170 -12.98 -6.68 -6.26
C GLY A 170 -11.95 -7.24 -7.23
N GLU A 171 -11.81 -6.73 -8.44
CA GLU A 171 -10.77 -7.14 -9.38
C GLU A 171 -9.37 -6.71 -8.92
N VAL A 172 -8.35 -7.49 -9.31
CA VAL A 172 -6.95 -7.12 -9.15
C VAL A 172 -6.68 -5.89 -10.03
N GLU A 173 -6.09 -4.86 -9.46
CA GLU A 173 -5.60 -3.72 -10.22
C GLU A 173 -4.14 -3.97 -10.58
N VAL A 174 -3.85 -3.99 -11.88
CA VAL A 174 -2.51 -4.25 -12.40
C VAL A 174 -1.65 -2.99 -12.29
N GLY A 175 -0.47 -3.14 -11.71
CA GLY A 175 0.56 -2.12 -11.64
C GLY A 175 1.82 -2.53 -12.39
N TRP A 176 2.91 -1.81 -12.18
CA TRP A 176 4.24 -2.29 -12.57
C TRP A 176 4.58 -3.58 -11.82
N GLU A 177 4.30 -3.61 -10.53
CA GLU A 177 4.21 -4.84 -9.75
C GLU A 177 2.78 -5.10 -9.33
N THR A 178 2.41 -6.37 -9.34
CA THR A 178 1.07 -6.85 -8.99
C THR A 178 1.21 -8.12 -8.19
N TYR A 179 0.84 -8.05 -6.91
CA TYR A 179 0.74 -9.23 -6.05
C TYR A 179 -0.73 -9.67 -5.93
N PHE A 180 -0.93 -10.96 -5.86
CA PHE A 180 -2.22 -11.58 -5.56
C PHE A 180 -2.03 -12.87 -4.75
N HIS A 181 -2.92 -13.07 -3.79
CA HIS A 181 -2.93 -14.25 -2.93
C HIS A 181 -3.18 -15.53 -3.73
N SER A 182 -2.66 -16.65 -3.27
CA SER A 182 -2.71 -17.97 -3.92
C SER A 182 -4.12 -18.48 -4.25
N GLY A 183 -5.17 -17.92 -3.64
CA GLY A 183 -6.57 -18.22 -3.97
C GLY A 183 -7.09 -17.57 -5.26
N ILE A 184 -6.33 -16.66 -5.89
CA ILE A 184 -6.71 -15.98 -7.13
C ILE A 184 -6.08 -16.71 -8.31
N THR A 185 -6.92 -17.09 -9.29
CA THR A 185 -6.46 -17.82 -10.49
C THR A 185 -5.88 -16.86 -11.53
N LEU A 186 -4.77 -17.27 -12.15
CA LEU A 186 -4.11 -16.57 -13.25
C LEU A 186 -3.76 -17.57 -14.35
N ASP A 187 -4.12 -17.26 -15.60
CA ASP A 187 -3.64 -17.99 -16.76
C ASP A 187 -2.26 -17.46 -17.20
N ARG A 188 -1.21 -18.13 -16.76
CA ARG A 188 0.18 -17.72 -17.02
C ARG A 188 0.55 -17.75 -18.52
N SER A 189 -0.16 -18.54 -19.33
CA SER A 189 0.10 -18.60 -20.78
C SER A 189 -0.25 -17.30 -21.52
N MET A 190 -1.08 -16.46 -20.89
CA MET A 190 -1.50 -15.17 -21.43
C MET A 190 -0.62 -14.00 -20.97
N LEU A 191 0.38 -14.25 -20.11
CA LEU A 191 1.26 -13.18 -19.64
C LEU A 191 2.13 -12.64 -20.78
N PRO A 192 2.41 -11.32 -20.80
CA PRO A 192 3.32 -10.74 -21.77
C PRO A 192 4.75 -11.23 -21.54
N GLN A 193 5.58 -11.22 -22.57
CA GLN A 193 6.97 -11.65 -22.49
C GLN A 193 7.81 -10.80 -21.51
N SER A 194 7.39 -9.56 -21.27
CA SER A 194 8.01 -8.65 -20.30
C SER A 194 7.72 -9.02 -18.84
N ALA A 195 6.78 -9.93 -18.59
CA ALA A 195 6.38 -10.30 -17.24
C ALA A 195 7.41 -11.24 -16.59
N VAL A 196 7.87 -10.85 -15.41
CA VAL A 196 8.64 -11.70 -14.49
C VAL A 196 7.70 -12.13 -13.36
N VAL A 197 7.64 -13.44 -13.12
CA VAL A 197 6.78 -14.04 -12.08
C VAL A 197 7.64 -14.56 -10.94
N GLU A 198 7.35 -14.12 -9.72
CA GLU A 198 8.00 -14.58 -8.50
C GLU A 198 6.94 -15.21 -7.58
N GLU A 199 7.21 -16.42 -7.08
CA GLU A 199 6.37 -17.07 -6.08
C GLU A 199 6.78 -16.62 -4.68
N LEU A 200 5.81 -16.07 -3.93
CA LEU A 200 5.96 -15.72 -2.53
C LEU A 200 5.22 -16.74 -1.64
N PRO A 201 5.52 -16.85 -0.35
CA PRO A 201 4.89 -17.84 0.53
C PRO A 201 3.37 -17.81 0.54
N THR A 202 2.76 -16.63 0.34
CA THR A 202 1.32 -16.41 0.43
C THR A 202 0.64 -16.16 -0.92
N GLY A 203 1.41 -16.05 -2.01
CA GLY A 203 0.86 -15.76 -3.33
C GLY A 203 1.91 -15.54 -4.40
N THR A 204 1.53 -14.85 -5.46
CA THR A 204 2.37 -14.60 -6.64
C THR A 204 2.55 -13.11 -6.87
N LEU A 205 3.78 -12.71 -7.16
CA LEU A 205 4.16 -11.37 -7.59
C LEU A 205 4.48 -11.37 -9.09
N ILE A 206 3.86 -10.48 -9.85
CA ILE A 206 4.16 -10.23 -11.26
C ILE A 206 4.80 -8.86 -11.37
N ARG A 207 5.94 -8.76 -12.07
CA ARG A 207 6.60 -7.51 -12.43
C ARG A 207 6.64 -7.35 -13.95
N LEU A 208 6.31 -6.14 -14.45
CA LEU A 208 6.26 -5.80 -15.89
C LEU A 208 7.46 -4.95 -16.28
N GLY A 209 8.46 -5.59 -16.90
CA GLY A 209 9.69 -4.92 -17.32
C GLY A 209 10.58 -4.43 -16.17
N ASP A 210 11.58 -3.63 -16.48
CA ASP A 210 12.64 -3.24 -15.54
C ASP A 210 12.35 -1.94 -14.79
N LYS A 211 11.44 -1.10 -15.30
CA LYS A 211 11.18 0.23 -14.74
C LYS A 211 9.68 0.54 -14.62
N PRO A 212 9.25 1.08 -13.47
CA PRO A 212 7.83 1.36 -13.23
C PRO A 212 7.22 2.38 -14.21
N MET A 213 8.03 3.28 -14.78
CA MET A 213 7.55 4.33 -15.68
C MET A 213 7.50 3.91 -17.16
N GLU A 214 8.03 2.73 -17.50
CA GLU A 214 8.19 2.26 -18.88
C GLU A 214 7.25 1.08 -19.24
N VAL A 215 6.24 0.81 -18.39
CA VAL A 215 5.28 -0.28 -18.64
C VAL A 215 4.39 0.04 -19.83
N ALA A 216 4.33 -0.87 -20.80
CA ALA A 216 3.47 -0.73 -21.94
C ALA A 216 1.98 -0.93 -21.56
N ALA A 217 1.10 -0.10 -22.10
CA ALA A 217 -0.35 -0.25 -21.88
C ALA A 217 -0.86 -1.64 -22.30
N ALA A 218 -0.29 -2.22 -23.38
CA ALA A 218 -0.61 -3.56 -23.85
C ALA A 218 -0.29 -4.65 -22.82
N ASP A 219 0.80 -4.49 -22.05
CA ASP A 219 1.19 -5.45 -21.02
C ASP A 219 0.21 -5.44 -19.84
N ILE A 220 -0.26 -4.25 -19.43
CA ILE A 220 -1.31 -4.13 -18.40
C ILE A 220 -2.59 -4.84 -18.87
N VAL A 221 -2.98 -4.64 -20.13
CA VAL A 221 -4.16 -5.28 -20.73
C VAL A 221 -3.99 -6.80 -20.77
N ALA A 222 -2.81 -7.30 -21.16
CA ALA A 222 -2.51 -8.74 -21.20
C ALA A 222 -2.59 -9.39 -19.81
N VAL A 223 -2.01 -8.75 -18.77
CA VAL A 223 -2.12 -9.27 -17.39
C VAL A 223 -3.56 -9.26 -16.91
N ARG A 224 -4.35 -8.24 -17.22
CA ARG A 224 -5.79 -8.23 -16.90
C ARG A 224 -6.54 -9.39 -17.59
N ALA A 225 -6.24 -9.63 -18.87
CA ALA A 225 -6.82 -10.78 -19.59
C ALA A 225 -6.41 -12.13 -18.96
N ALA A 226 -5.17 -12.25 -18.48
CA ALA A 226 -4.69 -13.42 -17.76
C ALA A 226 -5.46 -13.70 -16.46
N PHE A 227 -6.04 -12.68 -15.81
CA PHE A 227 -6.98 -12.84 -14.71
C PHE A 227 -8.42 -13.16 -15.15
N GLY A 228 -8.70 -13.19 -16.46
CA GLY A 228 -10.05 -13.36 -17.00
C GLY A 228 -10.93 -12.10 -16.89
N TYR A 229 -10.33 -10.92 -16.69
CA TYR A 229 -11.08 -9.67 -16.60
C TYR A 229 -11.35 -9.08 -17.99
N PRO A 230 -12.47 -8.36 -18.19
CA PRO A 230 -12.73 -7.65 -19.42
C PRO A 230 -11.67 -6.57 -19.67
N VAL A 231 -11.26 -6.43 -20.90
CA VAL A 231 -10.24 -5.49 -21.40
C VAL A 231 -10.82 -4.49 -22.36
#